data_d5c7554c669b640b7d001f899d23af28
#
_entry.id   d5c7554c669b640b7d001f899d23af28
#
_cell.length_a   1.000
_cell.length_b   1.000
_cell.length_c   1.000
_cell.angle_alpha   90.00
_cell.angle_beta   90.00
_cell.angle_gamma   90.00
#
_symmetry.space_group_name_H-M   'P 1'
#
loop_
_entity.id
_entity.type
_entity.pdbx_description
1 polymer ?
#
loop_
_entity_poly.entity_id
_entity_poly.type
_entity_poly.pdbx_seq_one_letter_code
_entity_poly.pdbx_strand_id
1 'polypeptide(L)'
;MIDHKLIEALKLKDEQAFEDIYHQTKRGVYSIIFSVTKSHAATEDLMQDVYMKMMNSLDSYQMRTNFYNWLLTMARNQAIDYYRREKKVTQMDLNDFDSINQSIESSPDEETKFQLMIDMLEEDQRAVILLRMVDDLKFKEIARILDKPLGTILWHYQQALKKLKGLEE
;
A
#
# COMPACT_ATOMS: atom_id res chain seq x y z
N MET A 1 4.69 -10.08 -15.11
CA MET A 1 4.72 -8.76 -15.82
C MET A 1 3.42 -8.65 -16.59
N ILE A 2 2.67 -7.59 -16.40
CA ILE A 2 1.38 -7.39 -17.10
C ILE A 2 1.66 -7.18 -18.60
N ASP A 3 1.00 -8.00 -19.44
CA ASP A 3 1.20 -7.98 -20.89
C ASP A 3 0.60 -6.72 -21.52
N HIS A 4 1.26 -6.17 -22.52
CA HIS A 4 0.75 -5.02 -23.30
C HIS A 4 -0.62 -5.28 -23.92
N LYS A 5 -0.86 -6.51 -24.40
CA LYS A 5 -2.16 -6.89 -24.97
C LYS A 5 -3.29 -6.78 -23.95
N LEU A 6 -3.01 -7.12 -22.70
CA LEU A 6 -3.97 -7.01 -21.61
C LEU A 6 -4.31 -5.54 -21.31
N ILE A 7 -3.31 -4.66 -21.37
CA ILE A 7 -3.50 -3.21 -21.18
C ILE A 7 -4.29 -2.61 -22.35
N GLU A 8 -4.04 -3.05 -23.58
CA GLU A 8 -4.82 -2.63 -24.75
C GLU A 8 -6.28 -3.07 -24.65
N ALA A 9 -6.54 -4.31 -24.25
CA ALA A 9 -7.89 -4.81 -24.02
C ALA A 9 -8.58 -4.01 -22.88
N LEU A 10 -7.85 -3.69 -21.81
CA LEU A 10 -8.37 -2.85 -20.72
C LEU A 10 -8.76 -1.45 -21.23
N LYS A 11 -8.00 -0.84 -22.14
CA LYS A 11 -8.35 0.45 -22.77
C LYS A 11 -9.65 0.36 -23.58
N LEU A 12 -9.94 -0.80 -24.14
CA LEU A 12 -11.20 -1.07 -24.84
C LEU A 12 -12.36 -1.43 -23.88
N LYS A 13 -12.13 -1.30 -22.56
CA LYS A 13 -13.09 -1.61 -21.49
C LYS A 13 -13.53 -3.08 -21.47
N ASP A 14 -12.62 -3.99 -21.84
CA ASP A 14 -12.83 -5.42 -21.72
C ASP A 14 -12.88 -5.82 -20.22
N GLU A 15 -13.99 -6.44 -19.81
CA GLU A 15 -14.23 -6.81 -18.41
C GLU A 15 -13.27 -7.91 -17.95
N GLN A 16 -12.97 -8.88 -18.82
CA GLN A 16 -12.04 -9.96 -18.48
C GLN A 16 -10.61 -9.42 -18.29
N ALA A 17 -10.20 -8.44 -19.12
CA ALA A 17 -8.92 -7.77 -18.97
C ALA A 17 -8.84 -7.00 -17.64
N PHE A 18 -9.92 -6.39 -17.21
CA PHE A 18 -9.99 -5.74 -15.89
C PHE A 18 -9.84 -6.75 -14.76
N GLU A 19 -10.59 -7.85 -14.79
CA GLU A 19 -10.51 -8.90 -13.78
C GLU A 19 -9.10 -9.49 -13.68
N ASP A 20 -8.47 -9.78 -14.81
CA ASP A 20 -7.11 -10.33 -14.87
C ASP A 20 -6.09 -9.36 -14.26
N ILE A 21 -6.18 -8.08 -14.59
CA ILE A 21 -5.31 -7.05 -14.00
C ILE A 21 -5.58 -6.89 -12.50
N TYR A 22 -6.84 -6.85 -12.10
CA TYR A 22 -7.21 -6.78 -10.70
C TYR A 22 -6.60 -7.94 -9.90
N HIS A 23 -6.78 -9.18 -10.37
CA HIS A 23 -6.23 -10.36 -9.69
C HIS A 23 -4.70 -10.37 -9.61
N GLN A 24 -4.01 -9.86 -10.64
CA GLN A 24 -2.55 -9.78 -10.64
C GLN A 24 -2.00 -8.65 -9.76
N THR A 25 -2.80 -7.62 -9.47
CA THR A 25 -2.30 -6.39 -8.83
C THR A 25 -2.87 -6.14 -7.44
N LYS A 26 -4.00 -6.75 -7.07
CA LYS A 26 -4.73 -6.46 -5.83
C LYS A 26 -3.89 -6.58 -4.56
N ARG A 27 -2.96 -7.54 -4.49
CA ARG A 27 -2.10 -7.72 -3.31
C ARG A 27 -1.18 -6.54 -3.10
N GLY A 28 -0.47 -6.10 -4.15
CA GLY A 28 0.43 -4.97 -4.06
C GLY A 28 -0.29 -3.64 -3.86
N VAL A 29 -1.43 -3.44 -4.51
CA VAL A 29 -2.28 -2.26 -4.27
C VAL A 29 -2.75 -2.23 -2.82
N TYR A 30 -3.22 -3.37 -2.29
CA TYR A 30 -3.59 -3.49 -0.88
C TYR A 30 -2.41 -3.17 0.03
N SER A 31 -1.26 -3.83 -0.19
CA SER A 31 -0.06 -3.69 0.65
C SER A 31 0.41 -2.24 0.73
N ILE A 32 0.46 -1.53 -0.40
CA ILE A 32 0.94 -0.15 -0.42
C ILE A 32 -0.05 0.82 0.25
N ILE A 33 -1.35 0.64 0.07
CA ILE A 33 -2.37 1.46 0.73
C ILE A 33 -2.36 1.19 2.23
N PHE A 34 -2.37 -0.09 2.64
CA PHE A 34 -2.38 -0.49 4.03
C PHE A 34 -1.13 -0.01 4.79
N SER A 35 0.02 0.08 4.14
CA SER A 35 1.24 0.61 4.75
C SER A 35 1.07 2.06 5.26
N VAL A 36 0.17 2.82 4.65
CA VAL A 36 -0.14 4.22 5.03
C VAL A 36 -1.33 4.28 5.99
N THR A 37 -2.44 3.61 5.64
CA THR A 37 -3.71 3.72 6.38
C THR A 37 -3.73 2.93 7.68
N LYS A 38 -3.08 1.78 7.73
CA LYS A 38 -3.14 0.78 8.81
C LYS A 38 -4.56 0.32 9.17
N SER A 39 -5.50 0.53 8.28
CA SER A 39 -6.92 0.19 8.42
C SER A 39 -7.39 -0.65 7.25
N HIS A 40 -7.90 -1.84 7.52
CA HIS A 40 -8.45 -2.72 6.48
C HIS A 40 -9.63 -2.06 5.76
N ALA A 41 -10.57 -1.47 6.49
CA ALA A 41 -11.74 -0.80 5.92
C ALA A 41 -11.34 0.38 5.01
N ALA A 42 -10.47 1.28 5.48
CA ALA A 42 -9.98 2.39 4.68
C ALA A 42 -9.17 1.91 3.46
N THR A 43 -8.43 0.81 3.59
CA THR A 43 -7.67 0.22 2.49
C THR A 43 -8.60 -0.30 1.40
N GLU A 44 -9.65 -1.03 1.74
CA GLU A 44 -10.64 -1.56 0.79
C GLU A 44 -11.37 -0.43 0.04
N ASP A 45 -11.79 0.61 0.74
CA ASP A 45 -12.43 1.78 0.11
C ASP A 45 -11.48 2.48 -0.86
N LEU A 46 -10.23 2.71 -0.45
CA LEU A 46 -9.24 3.33 -1.31
C LEU A 46 -8.82 2.45 -2.50
N MET A 47 -8.84 1.14 -2.36
CA MET A 47 -8.61 0.24 -3.50
C MET A 47 -9.63 0.47 -4.61
N GLN A 48 -10.92 0.61 -4.28
CA GLN A 48 -11.96 0.91 -5.25
C GLN A 48 -11.65 2.22 -5.98
N ASP A 49 -11.32 3.28 -5.25
CA ASP A 49 -10.97 4.58 -5.82
C ASP A 49 -9.73 4.49 -6.72
N VAL A 50 -8.72 3.71 -6.34
CA VAL A 50 -7.50 3.50 -7.13
C VAL A 50 -7.81 2.84 -8.46
N TYR A 51 -8.64 1.77 -8.47
CA TYR A 51 -8.99 1.09 -9.72
C TYR A 51 -9.89 1.95 -10.62
N MET A 52 -10.80 2.73 -10.04
CA MET A 52 -11.57 3.71 -10.80
C MET A 52 -10.66 4.78 -11.42
N LYS A 53 -9.71 5.30 -10.65
CA LYS A 53 -8.73 6.28 -11.15
C LYS A 53 -7.80 5.67 -12.20
N MET A 54 -7.38 4.42 -12.02
CA MET A 54 -6.62 3.68 -13.02
C MET A 54 -7.36 3.65 -14.35
N MET A 55 -8.63 3.24 -14.37
CA MET A 55 -9.45 3.19 -15.57
C MET A 55 -9.57 4.56 -16.25
N ASN A 56 -9.78 5.62 -15.49
CA ASN A 56 -9.90 6.99 -16.01
C ASN A 56 -8.56 7.57 -16.49
N SER A 57 -7.45 7.00 -16.09
CA SER A 57 -6.09 7.48 -16.39
C SER A 57 -5.36 6.64 -17.45
N LEU A 58 -6.00 5.59 -17.99
CA LEU A 58 -5.37 4.67 -18.94
C LEU A 58 -4.85 5.35 -20.21
N ASP A 59 -5.54 6.40 -20.68
CA ASP A 59 -5.13 7.13 -21.88
C ASP A 59 -3.81 7.89 -21.65
N SER A 60 -3.53 8.29 -20.41
CA SER A 60 -2.29 8.97 -20.03
C SER A 60 -1.15 8.00 -19.73
N TYR A 61 -1.44 6.69 -19.59
CA TYR A 61 -0.41 5.70 -19.32
C TYR A 61 0.51 5.50 -20.53
N GLN A 62 1.81 5.64 -20.29
CA GLN A 62 2.83 5.43 -21.33
C GLN A 62 3.19 3.95 -21.43
N MET A 63 2.85 3.32 -22.56
CA MET A 63 3.03 1.87 -22.82
C MET A 63 4.47 1.35 -22.68
N ARG A 64 5.48 2.21 -22.57
CA ARG A 64 6.89 1.83 -22.38
C ARG A 64 7.31 1.77 -20.92
N THR A 65 6.42 2.10 -19.98
CA THR A 65 6.69 2.06 -18.55
C THR A 65 6.15 0.77 -17.92
N ASN A 66 6.57 0.45 -16.72
CA ASN A 66 6.04 -0.69 -16.00
C ASN A 66 4.65 -0.35 -15.44
N PHE A 67 3.59 -0.96 -15.97
CA PHE A 67 2.21 -0.72 -15.56
C PHE A 67 1.99 -0.97 -14.06
N TYR A 68 2.55 -2.04 -13.54
CA TYR A 68 2.42 -2.37 -12.13
C TYR A 68 3.02 -1.28 -11.22
N ASN A 69 4.23 -0.82 -11.55
CA ASN A 69 4.86 0.27 -10.79
C ASN A 69 4.07 1.57 -10.88
N TRP A 70 3.50 1.88 -12.06
CA TRP A 70 2.65 3.05 -12.26
C TRP A 70 1.38 2.96 -11.39
N LEU A 71 0.72 1.79 -11.36
CA LEU A 71 -0.47 1.56 -10.54
C LEU A 71 -0.16 1.66 -9.04
N LEU A 72 0.94 1.05 -8.57
CA LEU A 72 1.33 1.13 -7.16
C LEU A 72 1.73 2.55 -6.73
N THR A 73 2.35 3.32 -7.62
CA THR A 73 2.63 4.74 -7.36
C THR A 73 1.33 5.55 -7.23
N MET A 74 0.35 5.27 -8.09
CA MET A 74 -0.99 5.89 -7.99
C MET A 74 -1.67 5.53 -6.67
N ALA A 75 -1.64 4.26 -6.27
CA ALA A 75 -2.21 3.77 -5.02
C ALA A 75 -1.56 4.44 -3.80
N ARG A 76 -0.23 4.53 -3.78
CA ARG A 76 0.50 5.22 -2.73
C ARG A 76 0.10 6.69 -2.61
N ASN A 77 0.06 7.40 -3.73
CA ASN A 77 -0.30 8.82 -3.72
C ASN A 77 -1.74 9.03 -3.22
N GLN A 78 -2.68 8.17 -3.62
CA GLN A 78 -4.05 8.20 -3.10
C GLN A 78 -4.10 7.99 -1.58
N ALA A 79 -3.36 7.02 -1.07
CA ALA A 79 -3.30 6.73 0.36
C ALA A 79 -2.71 7.89 1.17
N ILE A 80 -1.64 8.53 0.66
CA ILE A 80 -1.03 9.71 1.30
C ILE A 80 -2.00 10.90 1.31
N ASP A 81 -2.70 11.14 0.20
CA ASP A 81 -3.66 12.23 0.10
C ASP A 81 -4.85 12.01 1.03
N TYR A 82 -5.34 10.76 1.14
CA TYR A 82 -6.35 10.37 2.11
C TYR A 82 -5.89 10.65 3.55
N TYR A 83 -4.72 10.15 3.92
CA TYR A 83 -4.16 10.32 5.27
C TYR A 83 -3.97 11.79 5.65
N ARG A 84 -3.52 12.62 4.70
CA ARG A 84 -3.38 14.07 4.93
C ARG A 84 -4.72 14.75 5.17
N ARG A 85 -5.78 14.33 4.48
CA ARG A 85 -7.15 14.85 4.68
C ARG A 85 -7.69 14.45 6.05
N GLU A 86 -7.59 13.17 6.39
CA GLU A 86 -8.03 12.67 7.70
C GLU A 86 -7.32 13.37 8.85
N LYS A 87 -6.01 13.55 8.74
CA LYS A 87 -5.21 14.24 9.76
C LYS A 87 -5.63 15.71 9.93
N LYS A 88 -6.01 16.40 8.86
CA LYS A 88 -6.54 17.77 8.94
C LYS A 88 -7.90 17.81 9.63
N VAL A 89 -8.79 16.89 9.33
CA VAL A 89 -10.11 16.78 9.97
C VAL A 89 -9.93 16.51 11.47
N THR A 90 -9.12 15.53 11.85
CA THR A 90 -8.85 15.20 13.24
C THR A 90 -8.24 16.39 14.02
N GLN A 91 -7.39 17.21 13.40
CA GLN A 91 -6.84 18.40 14.04
C GLN A 91 -7.89 19.52 14.23
N MET A 92 -8.93 19.56 13.40
CA MET A 92 -10.05 20.51 13.57
C MET A 92 -11.03 20.04 14.65
N ASP A 93 -11.17 18.73 14.85
CA ASP A 93 -12.07 18.11 15.85
C ASP A 93 -11.41 17.92 17.23
N LEU A 94 -10.10 18.13 17.38
CA LEU A 94 -9.35 17.95 18.64
C LEU A 94 -9.63 19.01 19.71
N ASN A 95 -10.71 19.84 19.56
CA ASN A 95 -11.24 20.61 20.69
C ASN A 95 -12.24 19.82 21.56
N ASP A 96 -12.62 18.61 21.18
CA ASP A 96 -13.46 17.72 21.98
C ASP A 96 -13.07 16.25 21.74
N PHE A 97 -12.71 15.59 22.82
CA PHE A 97 -12.65 14.15 23.07
C PHE A 97 -11.30 13.44 23.08
N ASP A 98 -11.05 12.92 24.30
CA ASP A 98 -10.05 11.93 24.68
C ASP A 98 -10.10 10.65 23.82
N SER A 99 -8.90 10.21 23.47
CA SER A 99 -8.63 8.92 22.83
C SER A 99 -9.10 7.75 23.69
N ILE A 100 -10.02 6.97 23.19
CA ILE A 100 -10.38 5.67 23.75
C ILE A 100 -9.26 4.69 23.41
N ASN A 101 -8.39 4.44 24.39
CA ASN A 101 -7.54 3.26 24.45
C ASN A 101 -8.44 2.04 24.66
N GLN A 102 -8.73 1.28 23.64
CA GLN A 102 -9.29 -0.06 23.81
C GLN A 102 -8.15 -1.02 24.17
N SER A 103 -8.03 -1.28 25.45
CA SER A 103 -7.26 -2.41 25.98
C SER A 103 -7.99 -3.70 25.63
N ILE A 104 -7.47 -4.48 24.71
CA ILE A 104 -7.94 -5.83 24.43
C ILE A 104 -7.11 -6.78 25.28
N GLU A 105 -7.66 -7.21 26.41
CA GLU A 105 -7.17 -8.35 27.20
C GLU A 105 -7.70 -9.65 26.56
N SER A 106 -7.00 -10.15 25.58
CA SER A 106 -7.08 -11.56 25.14
C SER A 106 -5.76 -11.95 24.51
N SER A 107 -5.37 -13.21 24.63
CA SER A 107 -4.15 -13.67 23.96
C SER A 107 -4.24 -13.33 22.48
N PRO A 108 -3.26 -12.62 21.91
CA PRO A 108 -3.36 -12.09 20.56
C PRO A 108 -3.46 -13.25 19.55
N ASP A 109 -4.53 -13.26 18.78
CA ASP A 109 -4.63 -14.10 17.59
C ASP A 109 -3.59 -13.66 16.53
N GLU A 110 -3.48 -14.38 15.43
CA GLU A 110 -2.49 -14.08 14.39
C GLU A 110 -2.70 -12.69 13.79
N GLU A 111 -3.95 -12.23 13.68
CA GLU A 111 -4.31 -10.91 13.17
C GLU A 111 -3.86 -9.80 14.13
N THR A 112 -4.05 -9.98 15.40
CA THR A 112 -3.58 -9.05 16.45
C THR A 112 -2.06 -8.96 16.45
N LYS A 113 -1.35 -10.09 16.33
CA LYS A 113 0.13 -10.12 16.23
C LYS A 113 0.61 -9.39 14.98
N PHE A 114 -0.02 -9.64 13.84
CA PHE A 114 0.30 -8.94 12.60
C PHE A 114 0.11 -7.43 12.73
N GLN A 115 -1.00 -7.00 13.33
CA GLN A 115 -1.27 -5.58 13.56
C GLN A 115 -0.21 -4.94 14.47
N LEU A 116 0.18 -5.61 15.57
CA LEU A 116 1.24 -5.14 16.45
C LEU A 116 2.58 -5.00 15.71
N MET A 117 2.94 -5.97 14.87
CA MET A 117 4.14 -5.90 14.05
C MET A 117 4.11 -4.69 13.08
N ILE A 118 2.97 -4.46 12.44
CA ILE A 118 2.78 -3.34 11.53
C ILE A 118 2.86 -1.99 12.26
N ASP A 119 2.30 -1.89 13.46
CA ASP A 119 2.27 -0.66 14.25
C ASP A 119 3.65 -0.24 14.80
N MET A 120 4.55 -1.19 14.99
CA MET A 120 5.94 -0.93 15.41
C MET A 120 6.80 -0.33 14.28
N LEU A 121 6.38 -0.49 13.04
CA LEU A 121 7.13 -0.03 11.87
C LEU A 121 6.71 1.39 11.48
N GLU A 122 7.69 2.18 11.08
CA GLU A 122 7.43 3.46 10.42
C GLU A 122 6.84 3.23 9.02
N GLU A 123 6.17 4.23 8.45
CA GLU A 123 5.46 4.12 7.16
C GLU A 123 6.34 3.52 6.05
N ASP A 124 7.54 4.06 5.86
CA ASP A 124 8.47 3.54 4.84
C ASP A 124 8.94 2.11 5.13
N GLN A 125 9.18 1.78 6.40
CA GLN A 125 9.56 0.43 6.82
C GLN A 125 8.42 -0.56 6.53
N ARG A 126 7.18 -0.21 6.85
CA ARG A 126 5.99 -1.01 6.52
C ARG A 126 5.86 -1.23 5.03
N ALA A 127 5.93 -0.14 4.25
CA ALA A 127 5.82 -0.23 2.80
C ALA A 127 6.88 -1.17 2.20
N VAL A 128 8.14 -1.02 2.62
CA VAL A 128 9.23 -1.87 2.13
C VAL A 128 9.03 -3.34 2.51
N ILE A 129 8.65 -3.62 3.76
CA ILE A 129 8.40 -5.00 4.23
C ILE A 129 7.24 -5.63 3.47
N LEU A 130 6.10 -4.94 3.37
CA LEU A 130 4.92 -5.48 2.71
C LEU A 130 5.16 -5.72 1.22
N LEU A 131 5.74 -4.76 0.51
CA LEU A 131 6.04 -4.90 -0.92
C LEU A 131 7.11 -5.97 -1.18
N ARG A 132 8.07 -6.15 -0.27
CA ARG A 132 9.11 -7.18 -0.42
C ARG A 132 8.62 -8.57 -0.05
N MET A 133 7.91 -8.72 1.07
CA MET A 133 7.56 -10.04 1.62
C MET A 133 6.22 -10.56 1.10
N VAL A 134 5.25 -9.68 0.85
CA VAL A 134 3.92 -10.07 0.37
C VAL A 134 3.87 -10.14 -1.16
N ASP A 135 4.49 -9.16 -1.84
CA ASP A 135 4.45 -9.05 -3.30
C ASP A 135 5.73 -9.49 -4.00
N ASP A 136 6.75 -9.89 -3.24
CA ASP A 136 8.08 -10.32 -3.73
C ASP A 136 8.73 -9.33 -4.72
N LEU A 137 8.47 -8.04 -4.56
CA LEU A 137 9.06 -7.01 -5.41
C LEU A 137 10.56 -6.87 -5.15
N LYS A 138 11.32 -6.62 -6.21
CA LYS A 138 12.74 -6.32 -6.09
C LYS A 138 12.95 -4.94 -5.46
N PHE A 139 14.00 -4.78 -4.66
CA PHE A 139 14.29 -3.49 -4.02
C PHE A 139 14.40 -2.31 -4.98
N LYS A 140 14.87 -2.54 -6.22
CA LYS A 140 14.91 -1.51 -7.28
C LYS A 140 13.51 -1.06 -7.72
N GLU A 141 12.54 -1.97 -7.73
CA GLU A 141 11.15 -1.65 -8.05
C GLU A 141 10.51 -0.88 -6.90
N ILE A 142 10.72 -1.34 -5.67
CA ILE A 142 10.26 -0.65 -4.45
C ILE A 142 10.84 0.79 -4.40
N ALA A 143 12.12 0.95 -4.73
CA ALA A 143 12.77 2.26 -4.79
C ALA A 143 12.07 3.22 -5.77
N ARG A 144 11.64 2.72 -6.92
CA ARG A 144 10.89 3.51 -7.91
C ARG A 144 9.49 3.86 -7.42
N ILE A 145 8.77 2.89 -6.82
CA ILE A 145 7.40 3.07 -6.32
C ILE A 145 7.39 4.09 -5.16
N LEU A 146 8.35 3.99 -4.25
CA LEU A 146 8.44 4.89 -3.09
C LEU A 146 9.17 6.20 -3.40
N ASP A 147 9.70 6.36 -4.62
CA ASP A 147 10.50 7.51 -5.04
C ASP A 147 11.66 7.81 -4.06
N LYS A 148 12.42 6.75 -3.75
CA LYS A 148 13.56 6.81 -2.81
C LYS A 148 14.78 6.12 -3.38
N PRO A 149 15.99 6.57 -3.01
CA PRO A 149 17.24 5.89 -3.38
C PRO A 149 17.25 4.43 -2.92
N LEU A 150 17.83 3.55 -3.73
CA LEU A 150 17.95 2.12 -3.40
C LEU A 150 18.63 1.88 -2.03
N GLY A 151 19.65 2.64 -1.71
CA GLY A 151 20.33 2.55 -0.41
C GLY A 151 19.41 2.86 0.76
N THR A 152 18.51 3.83 0.61
CA THR A 152 17.49 4.17 1.61
C THR A 152 16.50 3.02 1.79
N ILE A 153 16.06 2.40 0.71
CA ILE A 153 15.15 1.23 0.76
C ILE A 153 15.80 0.05 1.49
N LEU A 154 17.06 -0.25 1.16
CA LEU A 154 17.80 -1.31 1.84
C LEU A 154 17.99 -1.02 3.33
N TRP A 155 18.24 0.23 3.69
CA TRP A 155 18.35 0.66 5.08
C TRP A 155 17.01 0.49 5.82
N HIS A 156 15.88 0.96 5.24
CA HIS A 156 14.55 0.77 5.82
C HIS A 156 14.21 -0.72 6.02
N TYR A 157 14.54 -1.56 5.04
CA TYR A 157 14.34 -3.01 5.14
C TYR A 157 15.12 -3.61 6.31
N GLN A 158 16.40 -3.27 6.43
CA GLN A 158 17.24 -3.76 7.54
C GLN A 158 16.75 -3.28 8.91
N GLN A 159 16.35 -2.00 9.01
CA GLN A 159 15.80 -1.46 10.26
C GLN A 159 14.48 -2.14 10.64
N ALA A 160 13.60 -2.37 9.66
CA ALA A 160 12.35 -3.10 9.87
C ALA A 160 12.59 -4.52 10.38
N LEU A 161 13.47 -5.28 9.73
CA LEU A 161 13.83 -6.64 10.16
C LEU A 161 14.41 -6.65 11.58
N LYS A 162 15.21 -5.66 11.95
CA LYS A 162 15.79 -5.55 13.29
C LYS A 162 14.72 -5.32 14.35
N LYS A 163 13.73 -4.45 14.06
CA LYS A 163 12.59 -4.21 14.96
C LYS A 163 11.74 -5.48 15.12
N LEU A 164 11.46 -6.17 14.01
CA LEU A 164 10.62 -7.38 14.04
C LEU A 164 11.28 -8.55 14.78
N LYS A 165 12.61 -8.74 14.64
CA LYS A 165 13.33 -9.78 15.38
C LYS A 165 13.34 -9.55 16.89
N GLY A 166 13.30 -8.31 17.36
CA GLY A 166 13.20 -7.99 18.79
C GLY A 166 11.84 -8.35 19.41
N LEU A 167 10.88 -8.85 18.65
CA LEU A 167 9.59 -9.35 19.14
C LEU A 167 9.61 -10.87 19.43
N GLU A 168 10.61 -11.58 18.89
CA GLU A 168 10.74 -13.04 19.06
C GLU A 168 11.58 -13.43 20.30
N GLU A 169 12.21 -12.45 20.95
CA GLU A 169 12.96 -12.60 22.21
C GLU A 169 12.11 -12.22 23.43
#